data_37c90eb0fba48b3fd2a612b1a3cd9d4f
#
_entry.id   37c90eb0fba48b3fd2a612b1a3cd9d4f
#
_cell.length_a   1.000
_cell.length_b   1.000
_cell.length_c   1.000
_cell.angle_alpha   90.00
_cell.angle_beta   90.00
_cell.angle_gamma   90.00
#
_symmetry.space_group_name_H-M   'P 1'
#
loop_
_entity.id
_entity.type
_entity.pdbx_description
1 polymer ?
#
loop_
_entity_poly.entity_id
_entity_poly.type
_entity_poly.pdbx_seq_one_letter_code
_entity_poly.pdbx_strand_id
1 'polypeptide(L)'
;MKKEVMTPLVALVLPLLLSACSQHAPSVSTTAPEATGAARQFVARGNEPFWTLKVNGDTLAWITPDHLEGRQLHADKVVSGDRTTYTGTDQGKAFSLVIEPKPCTDSMSGETFSHTSTWTYAGERNSGCAGEGN
;
A
#
# COMPACT_ATOMS: atom_id res chain seq x y z
N MET A 1 50.44 52.85 -29.48
CA MET A 1 50.36 54.26 -29.03
C MET A 1 49.41 54.32 -27.87
N LYS A 2 49.97 54.43 -26.67
CA LYS A 2 49.87 55.66 -25.83
C LYS A 2 48.41 55.94 -25.48
N LYS A 3 47.94 56.03 -24.28
CA LYS A 3 48.50 56.48 -22.98
C LYS A 3 47.41 56.23 -21.97
N GLU A 4 47.74 55.66 -20.82
CA GLU A 4 47.92 56.37 -19.56
C GLU A 4 46.64 57.01 -18.97
N VAL A 5 46.32 56.52 -17.82
CA VAL A 5 46.58 57.03 -16.46
C VAL A 5 45.42 57.86 -15.94
N MET A 6 44.78 57.48 -14.93
CA MET A 6 44.88 58.21 -13.63
C MET A 6 43.86 57.69 -12.63
N THR A 7 44.38 57.12 -11.58
CA THR A 7 43.74 57.08 -10.26
C THR A 7 43.69 58.48 -9.68
N PRO A 8 42.77 58.86 -8.83
CA PRO A 8 42.99 58.70 -7.40
C PRO A 8 41.74 58.48 -6.52
N LEU A 9 41.98 57.78 -5.48
CA LEU A 9 41.88 58.18 -4.06
C LEU A 9 40.50 58.29 -3.41
N VAL A 10 40.35 57.37 -2.49
CA VAL A 10 39.93 57.57 -1.07
C VAL A 10 38.51 58.13 -0.83
N ALA A 11 37.68 57.28 -0.31
CA ALA A 11 36.88 57.64 0.84
C ALA A 11 36.54 56.37 1.64
N LEU A 12 37.24 56.27 2.71
CA LEU A 12 36.97 55.40 3.86
C LEU A 12 35.69 55.89 4.52
N VAL A 13 34.65 55.10 4.48
CA VAL A 13 33.53 55.25 5.38
C VAL A 13 33.11 53.88 5.87
N LEU A 14 33.61 53.52 7.01
CA LEU A 14 33.02 52.59 7.96
C LEU A 14 31.89 53.39 8.64
N PRO A 15 30.65 52.96 8.68
CA PRO A 15 30.22 52.24 9.88
C PRO A 15 29.00 51.34 9.74
N LEU A 16 28.76 50.72 10.83
CA LEU A 16 27.53 50.11 11.40
C LEU A 16 27.20 48.70 10.99
N LEU A 17 27.64 47.89 11.86
CA LEU A 17 27.04 46.64 12.31
C LEU A 17 25.53 46.82 12.55
N LEU A 18 24.74 46.33 11.65
CA LEU A 18 23.39 45.95 11.96
C LEU A 18 23.36 44.45 11.95
N SER A 19 23.47 43.89 13.15
CA SER A 19 23.12 42.52 13.44
C SER A 19 21.65 42.30 13.09
N ALA A 20 21.38 41.87 11.88
CA ALA A 20 20.12 41.28 11.55
C ALA A 20 20.09 39.90 12.18
N CYS A 21 19.51 39.79 13.35
CA CYS A 21 19.05 38.52 13.87
C CYS A 21 18.03 37.99 12.84
N SER A 22 18.51 37.13 11.95
CA SER A 22 17.64 36.23 11.23
C SER A 22 17.05 35.29 12.25
N GLN A 23 15.86 35.62 12.72
CA GLN A 23 15.04 34.66 13.42
C GLN A 23 14.69 33.61 12.37
N HIS A 24 15.47 32.56 12.36
CA HIS A 24 15.12 31.32 11.74
C HIS A 24 13.91 30.80 12.50
N ALA A 25 12.73 31.14 12.02
CA ALA A 25 11.53 30.47 12.47
C ALA A 25 11.76 28.97 12.18
N PRO A 26 11.64 28.09 13.16
CA PRO A 26 11.66 26.67 12.88
C PRO A 26 10.45 26.42 11.96
N SER A 27 10.73 26.09 10.72
CA SER A 27 9.74 25.46 9.86
C SER A 27 9.35 24.18 10.56
N VAL A 28 8.26 24.23 11.30
CA VAL A 28 7.58 23.02 11.75
C VAL A 28 7.10 22.38 10.47
N SER A 29 7.93 21.54 9.88
CA SER A 29 7.46 20.54 8.97
C SER A 29 6.50 19.68 9.79
N THR A 30 5.24 20.03 9.72
CA THR A 30 4.19 19.11 10.10
C THR A 30 4.24 18.00 9.06
N THR A 31 5.19 17.09 9.27
CA THR A 31 5.12 15.76 8.69
C THR A 31 3.85 15.18 9.31
N ALA A 32 2.74 15.27 8.57
CA ALA A 32 1.60 14.44 8.86
C ALA A 32 2.20 13.03 9.05
N PRO A 33 1.85 12.30 10.11
CA PRO A 33 2.25 10.92 10.18
C PRO A 33 1.70 10.29 8.91
N GLU A 34 2.59 9.96 7.99
CA GLU A 34 2.32 8.94 7.01
C GLU A 34 1.83 7.77 7.84
N ALA A 35 0.53 7.57 7.83
CA ALA A 35 -0.02 6.33 8.29
C ALA A 35 0.66 5.29 7.40
N THR A 36 1.73 4.73 7.90
CA THR A 36 2.24 3.44 7.50
C THR A 36 1.08 2.51 7.83
N GLY A 37 0.09 2.53 6.93
CA GLY A 37 -0.99 1.58 6.95
C GLY A 37 -0.30 0.25 6.80
N ALA A 38 -0.06 -0.43 7.91
CA ALA A 38 0.32 -1.82 7.87
C ALA A 38 -0.62 -2.46 6.88
N ALA A 39 -0.06 -2.98 5.78
CA ALA A 39 -0.86 -3.53 4.71
C ALA A 39 -1.83 -4.53 5.35
N ARG A 40 -3.13 -4.25 5.27
CA ARG A 40 -4.13 -5.11 5.88
C ARG A 40 -3.93 -6.50 5.31
N GLN A 41 -3.58 -7.42 6.16
CA GLN A 41 -3.47 -8.82 5.81
C GLN A 41 -4.87 -9.42 5.91
N PHE A 42 -5.27 -10.15 4.89
CA PHE A 42 -6.53 -10.89 4.91
C PHE A 42 -6.24 -12.37 4.76
N VAL A 43 -7.09 -13.16 5.40
CA VAL A 43 -7.20 -14.59 5.10
C VAL A 43 -8.60 -14.83 4.56
N ALA A 44 -8.68 -15.15 3.28
CA ALA A 44 -9.91 -15.53 2.60
C ALA A 44 -9.95 -17.04 2.42
N ARG A 45 -11.12 -17.66 2.60
CA ARG A 45 -11.28 -19.11 2.53
C ARG A 45 -12.66 -19.52 2.03
N GLY A 46 -12.72 -20.68 1.41
CA GLY A 46 -13.96 -21.33 1.00
C GLY A 46 -13.86 -22.85 1.13
N ASN A 47 -15.00 -23.51 1.14
CA ASN A 47 -15.13 -24.93 1.51
C ASN A 47 -15.39 -25.88 0.33
N GLU A 48 -15.96 -25.40 -0.77
CA GLU A 48 -16.34 -26.26 -1.90
C GLU A 48 -16.01 -25.60 -3.26
N PRO A 49 -14.85 -25.96 -3.83
CA PRO A 49 -13.73 -26.74 -3.26
C PRO A 49 -13.03 -25.99 -2.12
N PHE A 50 -12.23 -26.69 -1.31
CA PHE A 50 -11.42 -26.05 -0.27
C PHE A 50 -10.32 -25.18 -0.90
N TRP A 51 -10.29 -23.94 -0.50
CA TRP A 51 -9.23 -23.00 -0.87
C TRP A 51 -8.99 -22.00 0.26
N THR A 52 -7.76 -21.53 0.37
CA THR A 52 -7.37 -20.44 1.25
C THR A 52 -6.43 -19.50 0.50
N LEU A 53 -6.65 -18.21 0.65
CA LEU A 53 -5.77 -17.16 0.16
C LEU A 53 -5.30 -16.33 1.34
N LYS A 54 -4.00 -16.34 1.61
CA LYS A 54 -3.37 -15.42 2.56
C LYS A 54 -2.84 -14.24 1.77
N VAL A 55 -3.36 -13.05 2.09
CA VAL A 55 -3.05 -11.81 1.40
C VAL A 55 -2.03 -11.02 2.19
N ASN A 56 -0.93 -10.66 1.58
CA ASN A 56 0.10 -9.80 2.14
C ASN A 56 0.53 -8.76 1.09
N GLY A 57 0.00 -7.54 1.24
CA GLY A 57 0.23 -6.49 0.25
C GLY A 57 -0.37 -6.83 -1.11
N ASP A 58 0.47 -7.03 -2.11
CA ASP A 58 0.16 -7.42 -3.49
C ASP A 58 0.40 -8.91 -3.77
N THR A 59 0.77 -9.67 -2.75
CA THR A 59 1.06 -11.09 -2.86
C THR A 59 -0.03 -11.91 -2.19
N LEU A 60 -0.50 -12.94 -2.90
CA LEU A 60 -1.48 -13.89 -2.42
C LEU A 60 -0.85 -15.28 -2.38
N ALA A 61 -0.83 -15.92 -1.20
CA ALA A 61 -0.48 -17.33 -1.08
C ALA A 61 -1.74 -18.18 -1.23
N TRP A 62 -1.88 -18.85 -2.37
CA TRP A 62 -3.02 -19.70 -2.68
C TRP A 62 -2.76 -21.14 -2.24
N ILE A 63 -3.49 -21.56 -1.23
CA ILE A 63 -3.39 -22.86 -0.57
C ILE A 63 -4.58 -23.71 -0.97
N THR A 64 -4.33 -24.91 -1.41
CA THR A 64 -5.31 -25.95 -1.72
C THR A 64 -4.88 -27.28 -1.11
N PRO A 65 -5.75 -28.30 -1.04
CA PRO A 65 -5.35 -29.63 -0.57
C PRO A 65 -4.15 -30.24 -1.32
N ASP A 66 -3.99 -29.89 -2.59
CA ASP A 66 -2.88 -30.37 -3.43
C ASP A 66 -1.61 -29.52 -3.28
N HIS A 67 -1.72 -28.29 -2.71
CA HIS A 67 -0.63 -27.35 -2.54
C HIS A 67 -0.68 -26.68 -1.16
N LEU A 68 -0.35 -27.43 -0.13
CA LEU A 68 -0.42 -26.95 1.27
C LEU A 68 0.58 -25.84 1.59
N GLU A 69 1.68 -25.78 0.88
CA GLU A 69 2.69 -24.70 1.03
C GLU A 69 2.23 -23.35 0.50
N GLY A 70 1.20 -23.37 -0.36
CA GLY A 70 0.66 -22.18 -1.01
C GLY A 70 1.46 -21.71 -2.21
N ARG A 71 0.78 -21.58 -3.35
CA ARG A 71 1.35 -20.97 -4.54
C ARG A 71 1.32 -19.46 -4.44
N GLN A 72 2.47 -18.80 -4.67
CA GLN A 72 2.58 -17.36 -4.62
C GLN A 72 2.07 -16.73 -5.91
N LEU A 73 1.10 -15.83 -5.79
CA LEU A 73 0.50 -15.09 -6.88
C LEU A 73 0.76 -13.59 -6.64
N HIS A 74 1.14 -12.87 -7.70
CA HIS A 74 1.24 -11.43 -7.66
C HIS A 74 -0.02 -10.80 -8.25
N ALA A 75 -0.57 -9.80 -7.58
CA ALA A 75 -1.83 -9.18 -7.96
C ALA A 75 -1.76 -7.66 -7.90
N ASP A 76 -2.46 -7.04 -8.82
CA ASP A 76 -2.78 -5.62 -8.73
C ASP A 76 -3.93 -5.44 -7.73
N LYS A 77 -3.75 -4.54 -6.78
CA LYS A 77 -4.73 -4.22 -5.74
C LYS A 77 -5.48 -2.95 -6.10
N VAL A 78 -6.80 -3.01 -6.10
CA VAL A 78 -7.68 -1.86 -6.27
C VAL A 78 -8.64 -1.78 -5.08
N VAL A 79 -8.74 -0.61 -4.46
CA VAL A 79 -9.71 -0.31 -3.41
C VAL A 79 -10.75 0.65 -3.96
N SER A 80 -12.02 0.28 -3.87
CA SER A 80 -13.15 1.09 -4.31
C SER A 80 -14.22 1.12 -3.21
N GLY A 81 -14.28 2.23 -2.50
CA GLY A 81 -15.06 2.31 -1.26
C GLY A 81 -14.52 1.29 -0.24
N ASP A 82 -15.39 0.45 0.24
CA ASP A 82 -15.04 -0.60 1.21
C ASP A 82 -14.62 -1.93 0.57
N ARG A 83 -14.73 -2.03 -0.76
CA ARG A 83 -14.37 -3.23 -1.51
C ARG A 83 -12.89 -3.21 -1.87
N THR A 84 -12.20 -4.30 -1.61
CA THR A 84 -10.85 -4.53 -2.09
C THR A 84 -10.84 -5.65 -3.13
N THR A 85 -10.21 -5.39 -4.27
CA THR A 85 -10.09 -6.35 -5.37
C THR A 85 -8.62 -6.55 -5.69
N TYR A 86 -8.22 -7.81 -5.81
CA TYR A 86 -6.92 -8.24 -6.28
C TYR A 86 -7.08 -8.96 -7.60
N THR A 87 -6.33 -8.59 -8.62
CA THR A 87 -6.41 -9.19 -9.95
C THR A 87 -5.03 -9.53 -10.47
N GLY A 88 -4.94 -10.58 -11.26
CA GLY A 88 -3.67 -10.97 -11.86
C GLY A 88 -3.81 -12.11 -12.85
N THR A 89 -2.67 -12.59 -13.27
CA THR A 89 -2.55 -13.74 -14.18
C THR A 89 -1.53 -14.71 -13.63
N ASP A 90 -1.88 -15.97 -13.61
CA ASP A 90 -1.02 -17.08 -13.20
C ASP A 90 -0.98 -18.13 -14.31
N GLN A 91 0.20 -18.38 -14.87
CA GLN A 91 0.39 -19.32 -15.97
C GLN A 91 -0.59 -19.11 -17.15
N GLY A 92 -0.86 -17.84 -17.50
CA GLY A 92 -1.80 -17.48 -18.57
C GLY A 92 -3.27 -17.53 -18.17
N LYS A 93 -3.59 -17.86 -16.92
CA LYS A 93 -4.97 -17.92 -16.40
C LYS A 93 -5.25 -16.69 -15.55
N ALA A 94 -6.31 -15.96 -15.87
CA ALA A 94 -6.73 -14.82 -15.08
C ALA A 94 -7.30 -15.26 -13.75
N PHE A 95 -7.01 -14.46 -12.71
CA PHE A 95 -7.61 -14.64 -11.39
C PHE A 95 -8.07 -13.32 -10.79
N SER A 96 -8.99 -13.40 -9.85
CA SER A 96 -9.40 -12.28 -9.01
C SER A 96 -9.84 -12.73 -7.63
N LEU A 97 -9.50 -11.94 -6.61
CA LEU A 97 -10.05 -12.05 -5.26
C LEU A 97 -10.77 -10.75 -4.93
N VAL A 98 -12.04 -10.83 -4.60
CA VAL A 98 -12.84 -9.69 -4.14
C VAL A 98 -13.15 -9.89 -2.66
N ILE A 99 -12.88 -8.88 -1.83
CA ILE A 99 -13.18 -8.85 -0.40
C ILE A 99 -14.13 -7.68 -0.14
N GLU A 100 -15.25 -7.95 0.49
CA GLU A 100 -16.28 -6.96 0.84
C GLU A 100 -16.60 -7.02 2.34
N PRO A 101 -16.79 -5.87 3.02
CA PRO A 101 -17.11 -5.82 4.46
C PRO A 101 -18.57 -6.19 4.70
N LYS A 102 -18.88 -7.46 4.49
CA LYS A 102 -20.17 -8.05 4.78
C LYS A 102 -19.94 -9.24 5.71
N PRO A 103 -20.67 -9.34 6.83
CA PRO A 103 -20.59 -10.51 7.68
C PRO A 103 -20.82 -11.80 6.89
N CYS A 104 -20.00 -12.79 7.16
CA CYS A 104 -20.00 -14.07 6.48
C CYS A 104 -19.87 -15.19 7.51
N THR A 105 -20.77 -16.16 7.47
CA THR A 105 -20.68 -17.35 8.30
C THR A 105 -20.19 -18.51 7.48
N ASP A 106 -19.08 -19.11 7.91
CA ASP A 106 -18.53 -20.31 7.28
C ASP A 106 -19.51 -21.49 7.45
N SER A 107 -19.86 -22.11 6.34
CA SER A 107 -20.90 -23.15 6.32
C SER A 107 -20.49 -24.46 7.02
N MET A 108 -19.18 -24.70 7.18
CA MET A 108 -18.68 -25.92 7.82
C MET A 108 -18.34 -25.72 9.29
N SER A 109 -17.64 -24.64 9.62
CA SER A 109 -17.24 -24.37 11.01
C SER A 109 -18.31 -23.63 11.82
N GLY A 110 -19.23 -22.91 11.16
CA GLY A 110 -20.16 -22.00 11.79
C GLY A 110 -19.51 -20.71 12.31
N GLU A 111 -18.22 -20.50 12.03
CA GLU A 111 -17.49 -19.31 12.44
C GLU A 111 -17.95 -18.11 11.62
N THR A 112 -18.09 -16.96 12.27
CA THR A 112 -18.47 -15.71 11.62
C THR A 112 -17.25 -14.83 11.38
N PHE A 113 -17.12 -14.34 10.16
CA PHE A 113 -16.08 -13.43 9.69
C PHE A 113 -16.65 -12.07 9.35
N SER A 114 -15.81 -11.05 9.39
CA SER A 114 -16.22 -9.66 9.11
C SER A 114 -16.44 -9.37 7.61
N HIS A 115 -15.95 -10.22 6.73
CA HIS A 115 -15.98 -10.01 5.29
C HIS A 115 -16.46 -11.26 4.53
N THR A 116 -17.10 -11.02 3.39
CA THR A 116 -17.26 -12.01 2.34
C THR A 116 -16.08 -11.97 1.39
N SER A 117 -15.80 -13.10 0.77
CA SER A 117 -14.81 -13.20 -0.29
C SER A 117 -15.35 -13.92 -1.52
N THR A 118 -14.85 -13.53 -2.68
CA THR A 118 -15.11 -14.23 -3.94
C THR A 118 -13.77 -14.46 -4.63
N TRP A 119 -13.43 -15.73 -4.82
CA TRP A 119 -12.25 -16.16 -5.55
C TRP A 119 -12.63 -16.64 -6.94
N THR A 120 -12.00 -16.08 -7.96
CA THR A 120 -12.18 -16.51 -9.35
C THR A 120 -10.83 -16.90 -9.92
N TYR A 121 -10.74 -18.08 -10.51
CA TYR A 121 -9.53 -18.55 -11.17
C TYR A 121 -9.89 -19.27 -12.46
N ALA A 122 -9.28 -18.88 -13.57
CA ALA A 122 -9.56 -19.43 -14.90
C ALA A 122 -11.06 -19.44 -15.28
N GLY A 123 -11.81 -18.44 -14.79
CA GLY A 123 -13.25 -18.32 -15.03
C GLY A 123 -14.15 -19.06 -14.03
N GLU A 124 -13.59 -19.92 -13.20
CA GLU A 124 -14.33 -20.61 -12.14
C GLU A 124 -14.43 -19.71 -10.91
N ARG A 125 -15.65 -19.52 -10.40
CA ARG A 125 -15.96 -18.62 -9.30
C ARG A 125 -16.38 -19.39 -8.04
N ASN A 126 -15.73 -19.08 -6.94
CA ASN A 126 -15.96 -19.68 -5.64
C ASN A 126 -16.20 -18.60 -4.59
N SER A 127 -17.21 -18.80 -3.76
CA SER A 127 -17.57 -17.90 -2.66
C SER A 127 -16.99 -18.39 -1.35
N GLY A 128 -16.71 -17.46 -0.43
CA GLY A 128 -16.19 -17.78 0.88
C GLY A 128 -16.25 -16.59 1.82
N CYS A 129 -15.59 -16.74 2.96
CA CYS A 129 -15.45 -15.71 3.98
C CYS A 129 -14.02 -15.18 4.03
N ALA A 130 -13.85 -13.98 4.57
CA ALA A 130 -12.54 -13.41 4.84
C ALA A 130 -12.51 -12.69 6.20
N GLY A 131 -11.37 -12.76 6.84
CA GLY A 131 -11.07 -12.05 8.08
C GLY A 131 -9.70 -11.39 7.99
N GLU A 132 -9.43 -10.45 8.90
CA GLU A 132 -8.09 -9.90 9.03
C GLU A 132 -7.15 -11.00 9.52
N GLY A 133 -6.03 -11.17 8.85
CA GLY A 133 -4.96 -12.09 9.23
C GLY A 133 -4.07 -11.47 10.33
N ASN A 134 -3.55 -12.31 11.17
CA ASN A 134 -2.50 -11.95 12.14
C ASN A 134 -1.12 -12.14 11.53
#